data_702d6ee1c64c2736ab18d371f4177219
#
_entry.id   702d6ee1c64c2736ab18d371f4177219
#
_cell.length_a   1.000
_cell.length_b   1.000
_cell.length_c   1.000
_cell.angle_alpha   90.00
_cell.angle_beta   90.00
_cell.angle_gamma   90.00
#
_symmetry.space_group_name_H-M   'P 1'
#
loop_
_entity.id
_entity.type
_entity.pdbx_description
1 polymer ?
#
loop_
_entity_poly.entity_id
_entity_poly.type
_entity_poly.pdbx_seq_one_letter_code
_entity_poly.pdbx_strand_id
1 'polypeptide(L)'
;MNSRERVQKAVNHQEPDRVPLDLGGSLVTGMNVSMVYRLRQALDLDAPGTPVKVIEPYQMLGEIGDDLADALGVDVVGLRHPRTMFGFRNDGGWKPWTTFDGTPVLVPTAFNTDPEPGGDILMYPEGDKSVPPSGHMPKGGWYFDAIPRQGPVDYDNLDPADNTEEFEPISDADLQYFKVEAERLYTQTDRAIFADFGGTGFGDIALVPAAWRRLPPKGIRAIEDWYMATAAEPDYVYAVFERQCEIALANLEKLYAAVGNRISIIFVTGTDFGTQRGPFISPAAYRKLYQPFHRQVNDWVHSHTTWKTFIHSCGSVMALIPDFLDSGFDIMNPVQCSAALMDPHDLKREFGERVTFWGGGVDTQHTLPNGKPEAVRAQVADRIRIFGPGGGFVFNTIHNVQPLTPIENLVAMYETVRDCGRYPLN
;
A
#
# COMPACT_ATOMS: atom_id res chain seq x y z
N MET A 1 1.35 -0.31 -27.52
CA MET A 1 2.23 -0.34 -26.31
C MET A 1 1.62 -1.31 -25.32
N ASN A 2 2.38 -2.22 -24.73
CA ASN A 2 1.89 -3.07 -23.66
C ASN A 2 1.86 -2.34 -22.31
N SER A 3 1.26 -2.94 -21.29
CA SER A 3 1.08 -2.31 -19.97
C SER A 3 2.40 -2.01 -19.26
N ARG A 4 3.36 -2.94 -19.31
CA ARG A 4 4.68 -2.77 -18.71
C ARG A 4 5.44 -1.60 -19.34
N GLU A 5 5.47 -1.53 -20.66
CA GLU A 5 6.09 -0.42 -21.40
C GLU A 5 5.42 0.94 -21.08
N ARG A 6 4.09 0.92 -20.92
CA ARG A 6 3.30 2.11 -20.57
C ARG A 6 3.69 2.66 -19.21
N VAL A 7 3.73 1.81 -18.20
CA VAL A 7 4.14 2.19 -16.83
C VAL A 7 5.60 2.66 -16.84
N GLN A 8 6.51 1.93 -17.50
CA GLN A 8 7.93 2.32 -17.59
C GLN A 8 8.11 3.70 -18.19
N LYS A 9 7.37 4.03 -19.27
CA LYS A 9 7.42 5.39 -19.85
C LYS A 9 6.94 6.43 -18.85
N ALA A 10 5.78 6.21 -18.23
CA ALA A 10 5.21 7.16 -17.29
C ALA A 10 6.15 7.45 -16.11
N VAL A 11 6.73 6.40 -15.48
CA VAL A 11 7.64 6.57 -14.33
C VAL A 11 9.03 7.12 -14.72
N ASN A 12 9.33 7.22 -16.00
CA ASN A 12 10.51 7.88 -16.55
C ASN A 12 10.18 9.24 -17.19
N HIS A 13 9.07 9.88 -16.82
CA HIS A 13 8.63 11.18 -17.30
C HIS A 13 8.57 11.27 -18.85
N GLN A 14 8.00 10.23 -19.45
CA GLN A 14 7.72 10.17 -20.89
C GLN A 14 6.25 9.88 -21.10
N GLU A 15 5.62 10.56 -22.05
CA GLU A 15 4.23 10.31 -22.40
C GLU A 15 4.07 8.94 -23.06
N PRO A 16 3.26 8.03 -22.48
CA PRO A 16 2.88 6.77 -23.12
C PRO A 16 1.73 6.98 -24.13
N ASP A 17 1.12 5.91 -24.62
CA ASP A 17 -0.09 5.97 -25.46
C ASP A 17 -1.34 6.41 -24.67
N ARG A 18 -1.38 6.12 -23.38
CA ARG A 18 -2.39 6.60 -22.43
C ARG A 18 -1.82 6.65 -21.01
N VAL A 19 -2.48 7.38 -20.12
CA VAL A 19 -2.18 7.36 -18.67
C VAL A 19 -2.30 5.93 -18.15
N PRO A 20 -1.28 5.38 -17.49
CA PRO A 20 -1.38 4.08 -16.86
C PRO A 20 -2.39 4.08 -15.71
N LEU A 21 -3.06 2.94 -15.52
CA LEU A 21 -4.02 2.72 -14.44
C LEU A 21 -3.49 1.66 -13.49
N ASP A 22 -3.49 1.95 -12.20
CA ASP A 22 -3.28 0.98 -11.13
C ASP A 22 -4.58 0.72 -10.35
N LEU A 23 -4.84 -0.54 -10.07
CA LEU A 23 -5.78 -1.03 -9.08
C LEU A 23 -5.23 -2.32 -8.49
N GLY A 24 -4.86 -2.26 -7.22
CA GLY A 24 -4.39 -3.43 -6.49
C GLY A 24 -2.94 -3.83 -6.76
N GLY A 25 -2.11 -2.96 -7.35
CA GLY A 25 -0.67 -3.18 -7.46
C GLY A 25 0.01 -3.25 -6.10
N SER A 26 -0.49 -2.52 -5.12
CA SER A 26 -0.02 -2.55 -3.73
C SER A 26 -1.18 -2.66 -2.73
N LEU A 27 -0.86 -2.79 -1.42
CA LEU A 27 -1.85 -2.82 -0.35
C LEU A 27 -2.49 -1.44 -0.05
N VAL A 28 -1.99 -0.38 -0.68
CA VAL A 28 -2.52 0.99 -0.54
C VAL A 28 -3.19 1.50 -1.81
N THR A 29 -3.28 0.66 -2.85
CA THR A 29 -3.89 1.01 -4.15
C THR A 29 -5.02 0.06 -4.54
N GLY A 30 -5.60 -0.62 -3.56
CA GLY A 30 -6.61 -1.66 -3.74
C GLY A 30 -8.06 -1.18 -3.60
N MET A 31 -8.92 -2.15 -3.30
CA MET A 31 -10.36 -1.94 -3.12
C MET A 31 -10.90 -2.88 -2.06
N ASN A 32 -11.79 -2.39 -1.18
CA ASN A 32 -12.50 -3.24 -0.23
C ASN A 32 -13.21 -4.40 -0.95
N VAL A 33 -13.19 -5.57 -0.36
CA VAL A 33 -13.70 -6.81 -0.99
C VAL A 33 -15.17 -6.71 -1.38
N SER A 34 -16.01 -6.03 -0.59
CA SER A 34 -17.43 -5.82 -0.93
C SER A 34 -17.60 -4.97 -2.19
N MET A 35 -16.68 -4.03 -2.42
CA MET A 35 -16.69 -3.20 -3.63
C MET A 35 -16.16 -3.94 -4.84
N VAL A 36 -15.15 -4.80 -4.67
CA VAL A 36 -14.70 -5.70 -5.75
C VAL A 36 -15.85 -6.61 -6.17
N TYR A 37 -16.54 -7.24 -5.21
CA TYR A 37 -17.70 -8.07 -5.49
C TYR A 37 -18.78 -7.32 -6.29
N ARG A 38 -19.18 -6.13 -5.83
CA ARG A 38 -20.22 -5.32 -6.48
C ARG A 38 -19.79 -4.83 -7.88
N LEU A 39 -18.52 -4.46 -8.04
CA LEU A 39 -17.99 -4.01 -9.32
C LEU A 39 -17.96 -5.17 -10.34
N ARG A 40 -17.57 -6.38 -9.92
CA ARG A 40 -17.60 -7.58 -10.77
C ARG A 40 -19.02 -7.92 -11.23
N GLN A 41 -20.02 -7.76 -10.34
CA GLN A 41 -21.44 -7.90 -10.71
C GLN A 41 -21.88 -6.85 -11.73
N ALA A 42 -21.50 -5.58 -11.53
CA ALA A 42 -21.86 -4.48 -12.43
C ALA A 42 -21.24 -4.57 -13.81
N LEU A 43 -20.12 -5.30 -13.94
CA LEU A 43 -19.41 -5.57 -15.19
C LEU A 43 -19.77 -6.94 -15.80
N ASP A 44 -20.76 -7.63 -15.26
CA ASP A 44 -21.19 -8.99 -15.70
C ASP A 44 -20.05 -10.02 -15.74
N LEU A 45 -19.04 -9.88 -14.86
CA LEU A 45 -17.91 -10.80 -14.76
C LEU A 45 -18.22 -12.05 -13.94
N ASP A 46 -19.14 -11.95 -12.97
CA ASP A 46 -19.55 -13.04 -12.08
C ASP A 46 -21.05 -13.20 -11.99
N ALA A 47 -21.51 -14.43 -11.79
CA ALA A 47 -22.87 -14.68 -11.35
C ALA A 47 -23.08 -14.17 -9.89
N PRO A 48 -24.28 -13.68 -9.52
CA PRO A 48 -24.57 -13.30 -8.14
C PRO A 48 -24.27 -14.43 -7.15
N GLY A 49 -23.58 -14.09 -6.06
CA GLY A 49 -23.17 -15.06 -5.03
C GLY A 49 -21.77 -15.68 -5.26
N THR A 50 -21.07 -15.38 -6.36
CA THR A 50 -19.68 -15.82 -6.55
C THR A 50 -18.77 -15.11 -5.54
N PRO A 51 -18.08 -15.83 -4.63
CA PRO A 51 -17.30 -15.18 -3.60
C PRO A 51 -15.97 -14.62 -4.13
N VAL A 52 -15.56 -13.46 -3.61
CA VAL A 52 -14.27 -12.83 -3.88
C VAL A 52 -13.29 -13.15 -2.74
N LYS A 53 -12.02 -13.40 -3.05
CA LYS A 53 -10.99 -13.62 -2.02
C LYS A 53 -10.61 -12.32 -1.33
N VAL A 54 -10.45 -12.40 0.00
CA VAL A 54 -9.84 -11.36 0.83
C VAL A 54 -8.34 -11.60 0.89
N ILE A 55 -7.59 -10.88 0.09
CA ILE A 55 -6.13 -11.06 -0.04
C ILE A 55 -5.33 -10.34 1.04
N GLU A 56 -5.92 -9.32 1.67
CA GLU A 56 -5.35 -8.59 2.80
C GLU A 56 -6.46 -8.38 3.85
N PRO A 57 -6.44 -9.20 4.93
CA PRO A 57 -7.52 -9.18 5.94
C PRO A 57 -7.57 -7.93 6.81
N TYR A 58 -6.46 -7.23 7.07
CA TYR A 58 -6.44 -6.04 7.92
C TYR A 58 -7.33 -4.93 7.35
N GLN A 59 -7.18 -4.64 6.06
CA GLN A 59 -7.98 -3.66 5.33
C GLN A 59 -9.13 -4.28 4.53
N MET A 60 -9.35 -5.59 4.65
CA MET A 60 -10.39 -6.33 3.92
C MET A 60 -10.33 -6.10 2.40
N LEU A 61 -9.11 -6.12 1.81
CA LEU A 61 -8.93 -5.90 0.39
C LEU A 61 -9.28 -7.16 -0.41
N GLY A 62 -10.04 -6.96 -1.49
CA GLY A 62 -10.42 -8.01 -2.43
C GLY A 62 -9.34 -8.28 -3.49
N GLU A 63 -9.29 -9.54 -3.97
CA GLU A 63 -8.45 -9.92 -5.11
C GLU A 63 -8.91 -9.20 -6.38
N ILE A 64 -7.99 -8.56 -7.08
CA ILE A 64 -8.21 -8.02 -8.42
C ILE A 64 -7.75 -9.09 -9.41
N GLY A 65 -8.68 -9.91 -9.88
CA GLY A 65 -8.40 -10.95 -10.87
C GLY A 65 -8.04 -10.39 -12.24
N ASP A 66 -7.41 -11.22 -13.09
CA ASP A 66 -6.97 -10.80 -14.42
C ASP A 66 -8.14 -10.33 -15.30
N ASP A 67 -9.30 -10.98 -15.20
CA ASP A 67 -10.52 -10.62 -15.91
C ASP A 67 -11.03 -9.20 -15.53
N LEU A 68 -11.06 -8.87 -14.24
CA LEU A 68 -11.42 -7.52 -13.78
C LEU A 68 -10.36 -6.50 -14.18
N ALA A 69 -9.09 -6.85 -14.05
CA ALA A 69 -7.99 -5.99 -14.44
C ALA A 69 -8.02 -5.69 -15.96
N ASP A 70 -8.32 -6.69 -16.80
CA ASP A 70 -8.47 -6.54 -18.25
C ASP A 70 -9.69 -5.68 -18.60
N ALA A 71 -10.83 -5.93 -17.97
CA ALA A 71 -12.06 -5.17 -18.20
C ALA A 71 -11.89 -3.67 -17.89
N LEU A 72 -11.09 -3.33 -16.89
CA LEU A 72 -10.80 -1.95 -16.48
C LEU A 72 -9.60 -1.34 -17.19
N GLY A 73 -8.74 -2.15 -17.82
CA GLY A 73 -7.50 -1.72 -18.44
C GLY A 73 -6.39 -1.40 -17.44
N VAL A 74 -6.30 -2.17 -16.35
CA VAL A 74 -5.26 -2.03 -15.32
C VAL A 74 -3.90 -2.44 -15.87
N ASP A 75 -2.87 -1.63 -15.61
CA ASP A 75 -1.52 -1.79 -16.15
C ASP A 75 -0.50 -2.37 -15.15
N VAL A 76 -0.92 -2.59 -13.91
CA VAL A 76 -0.06 -2.98 -12.80
C VAL A 76 -0.57 -4.27 -12.15
N VAL A 77 0.35 -5.11 -11.70
CA VAL A 77 0.04 -6.30 -10.90
C VAL A 77 0.97 -6.37 -9.69
N GLY A 78 0.43 -6.76 -8.54
CA GLY A 78 1.18 -6.83 -7.29
C GLY A 78 1.93 -8.15 -7.11
N LEU A 79 3.23 -8.07 -6.82
CA LEU A 79 4.01 -9.16 -6.22
C LEU A 79 4.05 -8.92 -4.71
N ARG A 80 3.14 -9.56 -3.98
CA ARG A 80 2.93 -9.32 -2.55
C ARG A 80 3.70 -10.32 -1.70
N HIS A 81 4.00 -9.91 -0.47
CA HIS A 81 4.50 -10.83 0.54
C HIS A 81 3.52 -12.02 0.71
N PRO A 82 4.02 -13.26 0.85
CA PRO A 82 3.15 -14.43 1.01
C PRO A 82 2.35 -14.46 2.31
N ARG A 83 2.71 -13.60 3.28
CA ARG A 83 2.02 -13.46 4.57
C ARG A 83 1.27 -12.13 4.63
N THR A 84 0.08 -12.17 5.24
CA THR A 84 -0.74 -11.00 5.53
C THR A 84 -0.29 -10.29 6.81
N MET A 85 -0.92 -9.16 7.12
CA MET A 85 -0.69 -8.40 8.37
C MET A 85 -0.92 -9.20 9.66
N PHE A 86 -1.72 -10.28 9.62
CA PHE A 86 -1.92 -11.20 10.74
C PHE A 86 -1.07 -12.47 10.63
N GLY A 87 -0.15 -12.56 9.68
CA GLY A 87 0.73 -13.70 9.47
C GLY A 87 0.09 -14.86 8.69
N PHE A 88 -1.15 -14.73 8.22
CA PHE A 88 -1.79 -15.76 7.40
C PHE A 88 -1.09 -15.88 6.05
N ARG A 89 -0.98 -17.09 5.53
CA ARG A 89 -0.44 -17.30 4.19
C ARG A 89 -1.54 -17.20 3.15
N ASN A 90 -1.29 -16.43 2.09
CA ASN A 90 -2.19 -16.28 0.93
C ASN A 90 -2.00 -17.37 -0.13
N ASP A 91 -0.93 -18.13 -0.06
CA ASP A 91 -0.65 -19.30 -0.91
C ASP A 91 -1.22 -20.62 -0.33
N GLY A 92 -1.97 -20.52 0.78
CA GLY A 92 -2.63 -21.63 1.47
C GLY A 92 -4.08 -21.86 1.03
N GLY A 93 -4.82 -22.54 1.90
CA GLY A 93 -6.24 -22.82 1.70
C GLY A 93 -7.14 -21.61 1.96
N TRP A 94 -8.34 -21.66 1.37
CA TRP A 94 -9.38 -20.66 1.52
C TRP A 94 -10.64 -21.29 2.08
N LYS A 95 -11.41 -20.53 2.88
CA LYS A 95 -12.72 -20.94 3.39
C LYS A 95 -13.78 -19.86 3.16
N PRO A 96 -15.06 -20.24 2.98
CA PRO A 96 -16.13 -19.27 2.79
C PRO A 96 -16.41 -18.52 4.10
N TRP A 97 -16.74 -17.24 3.95
CA TRP A 97 -17.27 -16.38 4.98
C TRP A 97 -18.23 -15.36 4.35
N THR A 98 -19.03 -14.70 5.19
CA THR A 98 -19.92 -13.62 4.76
C THR A 98 -19.63 -12.40 5.61
N THR A 99 -19.34 -11.29 4.98
CA THR A 99 -19.10 -9.99 5.66
C THR A 99 -20.38 -9.46 6.31
N PHE A 100 -20.27 -8.45 7.16
CA PHE A 100 -21.43 -7.87 7.84
C PHE A 100 -22.48 -7.24 6.90
N ASP A 101 -22.09 -6.84 5.69
CA ASP A 101 -23.02 -6.33 4.66
C ASP A 101 -23.63 -7.43 3.78
N GLY A 102 -23.35 -8.70 4.09
CA GLY A 102 -23.87 -9.86 3.36
C GLY A 102 -23.06 -10.26 2.13
N THR A 103 -21.91 -9.66 1.87
CA THR A 103 -21.05 -10.02 0.74
C THR A 103 -20.42 -11.40 0.96
N PRO A 104 -20.58 -12.37 0.03
CA PRO A 104 -19.90 -13.65 0.09
C PRO A 104 -18.42 -13.48 -0.25
N VAL A 105 -17.55 -14.02 0.60
CA VAL A 105 -16.09 -13.92 0.43
C VAL A 105 -15.40 -15.25 0.71
N LEU A 106 -14.18 -15.39 0.20
CA LEU A 106 -13.23 -16.41 0.61
C LEU A 106 -12.14 -15.74 1.46
N VAL A 107 -11.93 -16.27 2.65
CA VAL A 107 -10.88 -15.80 3.56
C VAL A 107 -9.81 -16.87 3.73
N PRO A 108 -8.54 -16.51 4.08
CA PRO A 108 -7.52 -17.50 4.39
C PRO A 108 -8.02 -18.48 5.47
N THR A 109 -7.60 -19.74 5.42
CA THR A 109 -8.04 -20.77 6.36
C THR A 109 -7.78 -20.39 7.83
N ALA A 110 -6.70 -19.66 8.10
CA ALA A 110 -6.33 -19.18 9.42
C ALA A 110 -7.16 -17.98 9.92
N PHE A 111 -7.92 -17.31 9.05
CA PHE A 111 -8.81 -16.20 9.42
C PHE A 111 -9.86 -16.68 10.43
N ASN A 112 -10.06 -15.97 11.54
CA ASN A 112 -11.10 -16.29 12.50
C ASN A 112 -12.47 -15.80 12.02
N THR A 113 -13.40 -16.73 11.83
CA THR A 113 -14.77 -16.45 11.40
C THR A 113 -15.78 -16.50 12.55
N ASP A 114 -15.36 -16.89 13.75
CA ASP A 114 -16.24 -17.05 14.91
C ASP A 114 -16.40 -15.70 15.63
N PRO A 115 -17.61 -15.15 15.72
CA PRO A 115 -17.83 -13.91 16.43
C PRO A 115 -17.77 -14.11 17.95
N GLU A 116 -17.33 -13.07 18.66
CA GLU A 116 -17.48 -12.95 20.10
C GLU A 116 -18.98 -12.83 20.49
N PRO A 117 -19.34 -13.03 21.76
CA PRO A 117 -20.73 -12.90 22.21
C PRO A 117 -21.40 -11.57 21.85
N GLY A 118 -20.60 -10.48 21.70
CA GLY A 118 -21.07 -9.15 21.24
C GLY A 118 -21.26 -9.05 19.73
N GLY A 119 -20.73 -10.00 18.98
CA GLY A 119 -20.75 -10.03 17.52
C GLY A 119 -19.50 -9.50 16.86
N ASP A 120 -18.51 -9.05 17.61
CA ASP A 120 -17.21 -8.60 17.12
C ASP A 120 -16.37 -9.77 16.62
N ILE A 121 -15.46 -9.51 15.68
CA ILE A 121 -14.52 -10.52 15.17
C ILE A 121 -13.11 -10.17 15.66
N LEU A 122 -12.46 -11.14 16.31
CA LEU A 122 -11.05 -11.01 16.71
C LEU A 122 -10.15 -11.75 15.73
N MET A 123 -8.99 -11.18 15.41
CA MET A 123 -7.93 -11.86 14.68
C MET A 123 -6.79 -12.25 15.61
N TYR A 124 -6.21 -13.39 15.32
CA TYR A 124 -5.11 -13.97 16.09
C TYR A 124 -3.88 -14.13 15.19
N PRO A 125 -2.67 -13.88 15.70
CA PRO A 125 -1.45 -14.08 14.93
C PRO A 125 -1.39 -15.51 14.36
N GLU A 126 -1.17 -15.62 13.05
CA GLU A 126 -1.16 -16.89 12.31
C GLU A 126 -2.43 -17.77 12.52
N GLY A 127 -3.51 -17.20 13.05
CA GLY A 127 -4.73 -17.92 13.43
C GLY A 127 -4.67 -18.70 14.74
N ASP A 128 -3.62 -18.53 15.53
CA ASP A 128 -3.39 -19.24 16.78
C ASP A 128 -4.20 -18.64 17.94
N LYS A 129 -5.34 -19.26 18.24
CA LYS A 129 -6.22 -18.84 19.36
C LYS A 129 -5.66 -19.13 20.75
N SER A 130 -4.50 -19.77 20.86
CA SER A 130 -3.83 -19.99 22.15
C SER A 130 -3.06 -18.77 22.67
N VAL A 131 -2.90 -17.74 21.80
CA VAL A 131 -2.25 -16.47 22.11
C VAL A 131 -3.27 -15.32 22.10
N PRO A 132 -2.97 -14.17 22.74
CA PRO A 132 -3.87 -13.02 22.71
C PRO A 132 -4.15 -12.53 21.29
N PRO A 133 -5.37 -12.02 21.00
CA PRO A 133 -5.71 -11.48 19.71
C PRO A 133 -4.85 -10.25 19.37
N SER A 134 -4.60 -10.05 18.09
CA SER A 134 -3.84 -8.94 17.55
C SER A 134 -4.64 -8.02 16.62
N GLY A 135 -5.91 -8.37 16.34
CA GLY A 135 -6.81 -7.55 15.55
C GLY A 135 -8.24 -7.63 16.04
N HIS A 136 -8.98 -6.56 15.85
CA HIS A 136 -10.38 -6.41 16.26
C HIS A 136 -11.19 -5.72 15.18
N MET A 137 -12.31 -6.31 14.78
CA MET A 137 -13.33 -5.71 13.94
C MET A 137 -14.63 -5.66 14.76
N PRO A 138 -15.16 -4.48 15.06
CA PRO A 138 -16.45 -4.37 15.75
C PRO A 138 -17.57 -4.93 14.88
N LYS A 139 -18.64 -5.37 15.52
CA LYS A 139 -19.86 -5.81 14.82
C LYS A 139 -20.34 -4.73 13.83
N GLY A 140 -20.52 -5.14 12.59
CA GLY A 140 -20.87 -4.21 11.50
C GLY A 140 -19.69 -3.43 10.94
N GLY A 141 -18.47 -3.70 11.39
CA GLY A 141 -17.25 -3.09 10.91
C GLY A 141 -16.83 -3.54 9.51
N TRP A 142 -15.92 -2.79 8.91
CA TRP A 142 -15.41 -3.00 7.56
C TRP A 142 -13.92 -3.37 7.54
N TYR A 143 -13.23 -3.14 8.64
CA TYR A 143 -11.78 -3.27 8.79
C TYR A 143 -11.44 -3.81 10.16
N PHE A 144 -10.20 -4.26 10.29
CA PHE A 144 -9.61 -4.60 11.58
C PHE A 144 -8.72 -3.47 12.07
N ASP A 145 -8.85 -3.11 13.35
CA ASP A 145 -7.85 -2.34 14.06
C ASP A 145 -6.81 -3.30 14.65
N ALA A 146 -5.52 -2.92 14.60
CA ALA A 146 -4.49 -3.66 15.30
C ALA A 146 -4.65 -3.47 16.82
N ILE A 147 -4.57 -4.56 17.56
CA ILE A 147 -4.52 -4.54 19.03
C ILE A 147 -3.04 -4.51 19.42
N PRO A 148 -2.51 -3.39 19.95
CA PRO A 148 -1.16 -3.34 20.44
C PRO A 148 -1.05 -4.27 21.67
N ARG A 149 -0.17 -5.27 21.58
CA ARG A 149 0.06 -6.24 22.66
C ARG A 149 1.29 -5.85 23.46
N GLN A 150 1.45 -4.52 23.65
CA GLN A 150 2.58 -3.92 24.35
C GLN A 150 2.49 -4.19 25.85
N GLY A 151 3.58 -4.68 26.44
CA GLY A 151 3.77 -4.68 27.89
C GLY A 151 4.15 -3.30 28.44
N PRO A 152 4.34 -3.15 29.76
CA PRO A 152 4.90 -1.93 30.30
C PRO A 152 6.26 -1.61 29.68
N VAL A 153 6.44 -0.37 29.23
CA VAL A 153 7.71 0.11 28.63
C VAL A 153 8.58 0.68 29.74
N ASP A 154 9.81 0.17 29.84
CA ASP A 154 10.84 0.74 30.73
C ASP A 154 11.68 1.73 29.93
N TYR A 155 11.32 3.01 30.01
CA TYR A 155 12.01 4.08 29.27
C TYR A 155 13.44 4.34 29.76
N ASP A 156 13.81 3.88 30.96
CA ASP A 156 15.19 4.00 31.47
C ASP A 156 16.12 2.92 30.90
N ASN A 157 15.55 1.84 30.33
CA ASN A 157 16.30 0.68 29.81
C ASN A 157 15.77 0.22 28.45
N LEU A 158 15.60 1.12 27.50
CA LEU A 158 15.18 0.79 26.14
C LEU A 158 16.29 0.02 25.38
N ASP A 159 15.95 -1.15 24.82
CA ASP A 159 16.84 -1.92 23.94
C ASP A 159 16.30 -1.89 22.50
N PRO A 160 17.06 -1.35 21.53
CA PRO A 160 16.64 -1.37 20.11
C PRO A 160 16.35 -2.78 19.57
N ALA A 161 16.93 -3.83 20.16
CA ALA A 161 16.65 -5.20 19.79
C ALA A 161 15.18 -5.59 19.99
N ASP A 162 14.51 -4.99 20.98
CA ASP A 162 13.10 -5.27 21.27
C ASP A 162 12.14 -4.77 20.17
N ASN A 163 12.49 -3.68 19.47
CA ASN A 163 11.71 -3.18 18.32
C ASN A 163 12.24 -3.67 16.95
N THR A 164 13.19 -4.61 16.96
CA THR A 164 13.71 -5.21 15.71
C THR A 164 13.62 -6.74 15.72
N GLU A 165 12.99 -7.34 16.73
CA GLU A 165 12.89 -8.79 16.88
C GLU A 165 12.06 -9.48 15.77
N GLU A 166 11.27 -8.76 15.00
CA GLU A 166 10.52 -9.24 13.85
C GLU A 166 11.28 -9.15 12.53
N PHE A 167 12.39 -8.41 12.48
CA PHE A 167 13.20 -8.28 11.28
C PHE A 167 14.30 -9.35 11.29
N GLU A 168 14.22 -10.26 10.33
CA GLU A 168 15.14 -11.39 10.20
C GLU A 168 15.65 -11.49 8.75
N PRO A 169 16.75 -12.23 8.53
CA PRO A 169 17.12 -12.63 7.17
C PRO A 169 15.97 -13.38 6.51
N ILE A 170 15.65 -12.98 5.27
CA ILE A 170 14.57 -13.62 4.51
C ILE A 170 14.78 -15.13 4.40
N SER A 171 13.71 -15.89 4.62
CA SER A 171 13.75 -17.35 4.57
C SER A 171 13.92 -17.86 3.12
N ASP A 172 14.56 -19.02 2.96
CA ASP A 172 14.67 -19.68 1.66
C ASP A 172 13.30 -19.98 1.04
N ALA A 173 12.29 -20.28 1.86
CA ALA A 173 10.93 -20.53 1.41
C ALA A 173 10.28 -19.26 0.81
N ASP A 174 10.44 -18.12 1.47
CA ASP A 174 9.90 -16.83 0.98
C ASP A 174 10.70 -16.35 -0.25
N LEU A 175 12.02 -16.55 -0.29
CA LEU A 175 12.83 -16.30 -1.50
C LEU A 175 12.36 -17.14 -2.69
N GLN A 176 12.11 -18.42 -2.47
CA GLN A 176 11.62 -19.30 -3.52
C GLN A 176 10.22 -18.89 -3.98
N TYR A 177 9.35 -18.47 -3.07
CA TYR A 177 8.04 -17.92 -3.41
C TYR A 177 8.16 -16.70 -4.32
N PHE A 178 8.95 -15.69 -3.93
CA PHE A 178 9.15 -14.48 -4.73
C PHE A 178 9.73 -14.78 -6.10
N LYS A 179 10.69 -15.70 -6.18
CA LYS A 179 11.29 -16.14 -7.44
C LYS A 179 10.25 -16.74 -8.40
N VAL A 180 9.44 -17.68 -7.90
CA VAL A 180 8.44 -18.38 -8.72
C VAL A 180 7.32 -17.43 -9.12
N GLU A 181 6.85 -16.60 -8.19
CA GLU A 181 5.74 -15.69 -8.45
C GLU A 181 6.14 -14.53 -9.36
N ALA A 182 7.35 -13.97 -9.20
CA ALA A 182 7.87 -12.96 -10.13
C ALA A 182 8.01 -13.51 -11.55
N GLU A 183 8.50 -14.75 -11.72
CA GLU A 183 8.60 -15.40 -13.02
C GLU A 183 7.20 -15.64 -13.62
N ARG A 184 6.26 -16.14 -12.82
CA ARG A 184 4.86 -16.36 -13.25
C ARG A 184 4.23 -15.05 -13.74
N LEU A 185 4.28 -14.00 -12.95
CA LEU A 185 3.71 -12.69 -13.30
C LEU A 185 4.39 -12.09 -14.54
N TYR A 186 5.70 -12.22 -14.64
CA TYR A 186 6.45 -11.68 -15.77
C TYR A 186 6.14 -12.36 -17.09
N THR A 187 5.88 -13.68 -17.07
CA THR A 187 5.64 -14.51 -18.27
C THR A 187 4.17 -14.62 -18.65
N GLN A 188 3.25 -14.54 -17.67
CA GLN A 188 1.81 -14.71 -17.88
C GLN A 188 1.04 -13.41 -18.09
N THR A 189 1.65 -12.27 -17.78
CA THR A 189 1.04 -10.95 -18.00
C THR A 189 2.05 -9.95 -18.56
N ASP A 190 1.57 -8.97 -19.29
CA ASP A 190 2.36 -7.82 -19.77
C ASP A 190 2.25 -6.61 -18.83
N ARG A 191 1.61 -6.74 -17.67
CA ARG A 191 1.50 -5.68 -16.66
C ARG A 191 2.84 -5.42 -15.98
N ALA A 192 3.05 -4.19 -15.52
CA ALA A 192 4.18 -3.84 -14.68
C ALA A 192 4.04 -4.50 -13.31
N ILE A 193 5.10 -5.13 -12.83
CA ILE A 193 5.08 -5.80 -11.52
C ILE A 193 5.51 -4.80 -10.45
N PHE A 194 4.63 -4.61 -9.48
CA PHE A 194 4.85 -3.81 -8.29
C PHE A 194 5.11 -4.75 -7.11
N ALA A 195 6.33 -4.73 -6.56
CA ALA A 195 6.73 -5.64 -5.49
C ALA A 195 6.66 -4.99 -4.11
N ASP A 196 6.11 -5.74 -3.15
CA ASP A 196 6.17 -5.46 -1.73
C ASP A 196 6.88 -6.64 -1.04
N PHE A 197 8.14 -6.43 -0.70
CA PHE A 197 8.98 -7.43 -0.04
C PHE A 197 8.96 -7.30 1.48
N GLY A 198 8.53 -6.15 2.01
CA GLY A 198 8.62 -5.81 3.43
C GLY A 198 10.04 -5.46 3.89
N GLY A 199 10.16 -5.14 5.18
CA GLY A 199 11.44 -4.90 5.86
C GLY A 199 11.99 -3.47 5.74
N THR A 200 11.58 -2.68 4.76
CA THR A 200 12.06 -1.32 4.51
C THR A 200 11.16 -0.20 5.06
N GLY A 201 10.00 -0.55 5.62
CA GLY A 201 9.04 0.41 6.19
C GLY A 201 9.46 0.89 7.59
N PHE A 202 10.40 1.84 7.66
CA PHE A 202 10.89 2.39 8.93
C PHE A 202 9.78 3.14 9.64
N GLY A 203 9.40 2.65 10.84
CA GLY A 203 8.38 3.29 11.67
C GLY A 203 6.98 3.34 11.07
N ASP A 204 6.67 2.47 10.12
CA ASP A 204 5.32 2.34 9.56
C ASP A 204 4.36 1.88 10.65
N ILE A 205 3.40 2.75 10.98
CA ILE A 205 2.46 2.55 12.10
C ILE A 205 1.54 1.33 11.92
N ALA A 206 1.33 0.87 10.70
CA ALA A 206 0.63 -0.38 10.44
C ALA A 206 1.47 -1.59 10.89
N LEU A 207 2.79 -1.47 10.86
CA LEU A 207 3.72 -2.55 11.20
C LEU A 207 4.19 -2.51 12.66
N VAL A 208 4.27 -1.33 13.28
CA VAL A 208 4.73 -1.14 14.68
C VAL A 208 4.08 -2.09 15.67
N PRO A 209 2.74 -2.38 15.63
CA PRO A 209 2.11 -3.33 16.55
C PRO A 209 2.56 -4.80 16.37
N ALA A 210 3.26 -5.13 15.29
CA ALA A 210 3.72 -6.48 14.94
C ALA A 210 2.59 -7.54 15.10
N ALA A 211 1.45 -7.27 14.44
CA ALA A 211 0.20 -8.02 14.61
C ALA A 211 0.32 -9.51 14.21
N TRP A 212 1.32 -9.87 13.41
CA TRP A 212 1.59 -11.25 12.97
C TRP A 212 2.40 -12.09 13.98
N ARG A 213 3.04 -11.47 14.98
CA ARG A 213 3.88 -12.21 15.92
C ARG A 213 3.04 -13.00 16.92
N ARG A 214 3.32 -14.29 17.11
CA ARG A 214 2.62 -15.13 18.09
C ARG A 214 2.98 -14.75 19.52
N LEU A 215 4.26 -14.51 19.79
CA LEU A 215 4.69 -14.01 21.09
C LEU A 215 4.35 -12.52 21.22
N PRO A 216 3.94 -12.05 22.41
CA PRO A 216 3.77 -10.64 22.66
C PRO A 216 5.04 -9.88 22.29
N PRO A 217 4.96 -8.90 21.37
CA PRO A 217 6.15 -8.18 20.93
C PRO A 217 6.67 -7.29 22.05
N LYS A 218 8.00 -7.19 22.15
CA LYS A 218 8.68 -6.30 23.07
C LYS A 218 8.86 -4.91 22.50
N GLY A 219 9.33 -3.97 23.32
CA GLY A 219 9.61 -2.59 22.94
C GLY A 219 8.35 -1.73 22.82
N ILE A 220 8.44 -0.65 22.07
CA ILE A 220 7.34 0.32 21.87
C ILE A 220 6.49 -0.12 20.70
N ARG A 221 5.23 -0.51 20.96
CA ARG A 221 4.31 -1.13 19.98
C ARG A 221 2.96 -0.43 19.87
N ALA A 222 2.62 0.45 20.83
CA ALA A 222 1.47 1.33 20.69
C ALA A 222 1.84 2.49 19.77
N ILE A 223 0.93 2.85 18.88
CA ILE A 223 1.17 3.86 17.83
C ILE A 223 1.47 5.23 18.45
N GLU A 224 0.72 5.59 19.49
CA GLU A 224 0.89 6.85 20.21
C GLU A 224 2.27 6.94 20.88
N ASP A 225 2.67 5.86 21.57
CA ASP A 225 3.98 5.77 22.24
C ASP A 225 5.12 5.82 21.23
N TRP A 226 4.94 5.18 20.05
CA TRP A 226 5.93 5.20 18.98
C TRP A 226 6.13 6.61 18.41
N TYR A 227 5.04 7.34 18.13
CA TYR A 227 5.17 8.74 17.68
C TYR A 227 5.80 9.63 18.76
N MET A 228 5.46 9.43 20.04
CA MET A 228 6.11 10.15 21.13
C MET A 228 7.61 9.84 21.20
N ALA A 229 7.99 8.57 21.01
CA ALA A 229 9.40 8.16 21.02
C ALA A 229 10.22 8.83 19.92
N THR A 230 9.65 9.14 18.75
CA THR A 230 10.39 9.89 17.71
C THR A 230 10.86 11.27 18.18
N ALA A 231 10.21 11.86 19.16
CA ALA A 231 10.56 13.16 19.73
C ALA A 231 11.29 13.05 21.06
N ALA A 232 10.89 12.11 21.92
CA ALA A 232 11.43 11.96 23.28
C ALA A 232 12.69 11.09 23.33
N GLU A 233 12.74 10.03 22.49
CA GLU A 233 13.79 9.02 22.46
C GLU A 233 14.40 8.88 21.05
N PRO A 234 14.83 9.96 20.39
CA PRO A 234 15.25 9.93 18.99
C PRO A 234 16.48 9.04 18.73
N ASP A 235 17.36 8.90 19.70
CA ASP A 235 18.56 8.06 19.55
C ASP A 235 18.20 6.57 19.63
N TYR A 236 17.19 6.21 20.42
CA TYR A 236 16.62 4.86 20.42
C TYR A 236 15.97 4.53 19.07
N VAL A 237 15.10 5.41 18.56
CA VAL A 237 14.44 5.23 17.26
C VAL A 237 15.47 5.11 16.14
N TYR A 238 16.53 5.94 16.17
CA TYR A 238 17.62 5.86 15.20
C TYR A 238 18.30 4.48 15.22
N ALA A 239 18.63 3.97 16.41
CA ALA A 239 19.28 2.67 16.56
C ALA A 239 18.37 1.50 16.11
N VAL A 240 17.03 1.60 16.32
CA VAL A 240 16.06 0.64 15.76
C VAL A 240 16.12 0.64 14.24
N PHE A 241 16.08 1.82 13.59
CA PHE A 241 16.11 1.93 12.14
C PHE A 241 17.45 1.49 11.54
N GLU A 242 18.58 1.77 12.22
CA GLU A 242 19.90 1.31 11.79
C GLU A 242 19.95 -0.22 11.69
N ARG A 243 19.53 -0.94 12.74
CA ARG A 243 19.47 -2.40 12.74
C ARG A 243 18.52 -2.95 11.69
N GLN A 244 17.33 -2.36 11.57
CA GLN A 244 16.35 -2.75 10.54
C GLN A 244 16.93 -2.56 9.13
N CYS A 245 17.61 -1.43 8.88
CA CYS A 245 18.20 -1.10 7.57
C CYS A 245 19.29 -2.09 7.17
N GLU A 246 20.17 -2.47 8.08
CA GLU A 246 21.20 -3.50 7.82
C GLU A 246 20.58 -4.82 7.34
N ILE A 247 19.54 -5.29 8.02
CA ILE A 247 18.82 -6.51 7.66
C ILE A 247 18.11 -6.34 6.31
N ALA A 248 17.46 -5.19 6.11
CA ALA A 248 16.73 -4.88 4.88
C ALA A 248 17.66 -4.88 3.64
N LEU A 249 18.83 -4.26 3.73
CA LEU A 249 19.81 -4.23 2.64
C LEU A 249 20.34 -5.63 2.31
N ALA A 250 20.65 -6.44 3.32
CA ALA A 250 21.07 -7.84 3.13
C ALA A 250 19.96 -8.69 2.49
N ASN A 251 18.69 -8.41 2.83
CA ASN A 251 17.55 -9.09 2.21
C ASN A 251 17.33 -8.62 0.77
N LEU A 252 17.48 -7.34 0.47
CA LEU A 252 17.36 -6.81 -0.90
C LEU A 252 18.36 -7.45 -1.86
N GLU A 253 19.60 -7.70 -1.42
CA GLU A 253 20.59 -8.41 -2.22
C GLU A 253 20.11 -9.81 -2.64
N LYS A 254 19.58 -10.58 -1.67
CA LYS A 254 19.04 -11.92 -1.93
C LYS A 254 17.78 -11.88 -2.81
N LEU A 255 16.90 -10.92 -2.56
CA LEU A 255 15.67 -10.73 -3.34
C LEU A 255 16.01 -10.37 -4.79
N TYR A 256 16.94 -9.45 -5.01
CA TYR A 256 17.38 -9.12 -6.36
C TYR A 256 17.99 -10.33 -7.09
N ALA A 257 18.81 -11.11 -6.40
CA ALA A 257 19.35 -12.36 -6.96
C ALA A 257 18.23 -13.35 -7.35
N ALA A 258 17.11 -13.36 -6.64
CA ALA A 258 15.97 -14.24 -6.90
C ALA A 258 15.06 -13.73 -8.04
N VAL A 259 14.71 -12.43 -8.05
CA VAL A 259 13.70 -11.88 -8.97
C VAL A 259 14.30 -11.09 -10.14
N GLY A 260 15.52 -10.55 -10.00
CA GLY A 260 16.19 -9.73 -11.01
C GLY A 260 15.37 -8.50 -11.41
N ASN A 261 15.53 -8.06 -12.66
CA ASN A 261 14.79 -6.91 -13.21
C ASN A 261 13.41 -7.27 -13.80
N ARG A 262 12.73 -8.32 -13.28
CA ARG A 262 11.36 -8.65 -13.66
C ARG A 262 10.34 -7.68 -13.06
N ILE A 263 10.66 -7.08 -11.92
CA ILE A 263 9.80 -6.08 -11.29
C ILE A 263 10.13 -4.66 -11.78
N SER A 264 9.14 -3.79 -11.76
CA SER A 264 9.28 -2.40 -12.21
C SER A 264 9.35 -1.43 -11.03
N ILE A 265 8.59 -1.70 -9.97
CA ILE A 265 8.46 -0.82 -8.80
C ILE A 265 8.67 -1.64 -7.52
N ILE A 266 9.37 -1.07 -6.55
CA ILE A 266 9.46 -1.58 -5.18
C ILE A 266 8.76 -0.64 -4.19
N PHE A 267 7.86 -1.20 -3.37
CA PHE A 267 7.31 -0.52 -2.20
C PHE A 267 8.40 -0.43 -1.13
N VAL A 268 8.86 0.79 -0.84
CA VAL A 268 9.90 0.99 0.18
C VAL A 268 9.27 1.24 1.54
N THR A 269 8.30 2.15 1.62
CA THR A 269 7.69 2.48 2.91
C THR A 269 6.24 2.96 2.76
N GLY A 270 5.40 2.61 3.76
CA GLY A 270 4.05 3.12 3.96
C GLY A 270 3.93 4.05 5.16
N THR A 271 5.04 4.57 5.65
CA THR A 271 5.05 5.43 6.84
C THR A 271 4.30 6.73 6.60
N ASP A 272 3.21 6.93 7.32
CA ASP A 272 2.45 8.16 7.27
C ASP A 272 3.16 9.28 8.05
N PHE A 273 3.47 10.36 7.35
CA PHE A 273 4.07 11.57 7.92
C PHE A 273 3.10 12.75 8.00
N GLY A 274 1.93 12.66 7.37
CA GLY A 274 0.98 13.76 7.26
C GLY A 274 -0.34 13.54 7.98
N THR A 275 -0.88 14.64 8.53
CA THR A 275 -2.30 14.76 8.91
C THR A 275 -3.07 15.48 7.81
N GLN A 276 -4.38 15.71 8.00
CA GLN A 276 -5.16 16.56 7.09
C GLN A 276 -4.67 18.03 7.04
N ARG A 277 -3.91 18.49 8.03
CA ARG A 277 -3.51 19.92 8.19
C ARG A 277 -2.03 20.17 8.02
N GLY A 278 -1.19 19.16 8.19
CA GLY A 278 0.28 19.29 8.14
C GLY A 278 0.97 18.02 8.60
N PRO A 279 2.30 17.96 8.55
CA PRO A 279 3.03 16.77 8.94
C PRO A 279 3.00 16.51 10.45
N PHE A 280 3.07 15.21 10.83
CA PHE A 280 3.28 14.77 12.22
C PHE A 280 4.69 15.09 12.73
N ILE A 281 5.65 15.15 11.83
CA ILE A 281 7.07 15.31 12.11
C ILE A 281 7.61 16.54 11.38
N SER A 282 8.53 17.26 12.01
CA SER A 282 9.19 18.37 11.33
C SER A 282 10.15 17.87 10.24
N PRO A 283 10.41 18.68 9.18
CA PRO A 283 11.44 18.34 8.21
C PRO A 283 12.81 18.05 8.83
N ALA A 284 13.18 18.77 9.89
CA ALA A 284 14.44 18.55 10.60
C ALA A 284 14.49 17.17 11.28
N ALA A 285 13.38 16.74 11.89
CA ALA A 285 13.30 15.42 12.51
C ALA A 285 13.27 14.30 11.46
N TYR A 286 12.57 14.49 10.33
CA TYR A 286 12.63 13.55 9.20
C TYR A 286 14.07 13.37 8.70
N ARG A 287 14.80 14.47 8.47
CA ARG A 287 16.20 14.45 8.03
C ARG A 287 17.13 13.74 9.02
N LYS A 288 16.85 13.86 10.32
CA LYS A 288 17.65 13.19 11.35
C LYS A 288 17.34 11.70 11.43
N LEU A 289 16.05 11.32 11.44
CA LEU A 289 15.63 9.96 11.81
C LEU A 289 15.38 9.05 10.61
N TYR A 290 14.73 9.52 9.54
CA TYR A 290 14.24 8.69 8.44
C TYR A 290 15.09 8.80 7.18
N GLN A 291 15.48 10.01 6.80
CA GLN A 291 16.21 10.28 5.58
C GLN A 291 17.49 9.45 5.41
N PRO A 292 18.32 9.22 6.44
CA PRO A 292 19.53 8.43 6.29
C PRO A 292 19.27 7.00 5.81
N PHE A 293 18.21 6.39 6.29
CA PHE A 293 17.85 5.00 5.99
C PHE A 293 17.09 4.89 4.67
N HIS A 294 16.14 5.78 4.40
CA HIS A 294 15.47 5.86 3.11
C HIS A 294 16.50 6.06 1.98
N ARG A 295 17.50 6.93 2.18
CA ARG A 295 18.56 7.15 1.21
C ARG A 295 19.40 5.88 0.99
N GLN A 296 19.80 5.19 2.05
CA GLN A 296 20.57 3.94 1.92
C GLN A 296 19.82 2.88 1.10
N VAL A 297 18.51 2.71 1.37
CA VAL A 297 17.67 1.76 0.61
C VAL A 297 17.54 2.20 -0.85
N ASN A 298 17.21 3.46 -1.10
CA ASN A 298 16.99 3.98 -2.45
C ASN A 298 18.30 3.98 -3.27
N ASP A 299 19.42 4.37 -2.68
CA ASP A 299 20.75 4.33 -3.33
C ASP A 299 21.15 2.90 -3.68
N TRP A 300 20.86 1.92 -2.78
CA TRP A 300 21.10 0.53 -3.08
C TRP A 300 20.23 0.07 -4.28
N VAL A 301 18.94 0.36 -4.27
CA VAL A 301 18.01 0.01 -5.37
C VAL A 301 18.49 0.60 -6.69
N HIS A 302 18.81 1.89 -6.72
CA HIS A 302 19.22 2.59 -7.96
C HIS A 302 20.59 2.14 -8.50
N SER A 303 21.50 1.72 -7.61
CA SER A 303 22.84 1.28 -8.03
C SER A 303 22.87 -0.18 -8.50
N HIS A 304 21.92 -1.02 -8.09
CA HIS A 304 21.95 -2.46 -8.37
C HIS A 304 20.83 -2.92 -9.30
N THR A 305 19.77 -2.12 -9.49
CA THR A 305 18.54 -2.56 -10.17
C THR A 305 18.06 -1.52 -11.18
N THR A 306 17.01 -1.87 -11.93
CA THR A 306 16.24 -0.93 -12.76
C THR A 306 14.91 -0.55 -12.09
N TRP A 307 14.70 -0.94 -10.85
CA TRP A 307 13.46 -0.71 -10.13
C TRP A 307 13.29 0.77 -9.76
N LYS A 308 12.04 1.21 -9.68
CA LYS A 308 11.66 2.52 -9.17
C LYS A 308 11.19 2.41 -7.72
N THR A 309 11.64 3.33 -6.89
CA THR A 309 11.33 3.35 -5.46
C THR A 309 10.06 4.13 -5.17
N PHE A 310 9.21 3.57 -4.32
CA PHE A 310 7.88 4.07 -4.03
C PHE A 310 7.73 4.39 -2.54
N ILE A 311 7.29 5.61 -2.24
CA ILE A 311 6.86 6.01 -0.90
C ILE A 311 5.34 6.21 -0.87
N HIS A 312 4.68 5.62 0.13
CA HIS A 312 3.33 5.99 0.51
C HIS A 312 3.36 6.81 1.80
N SER A 313 2.70 7.96 1.78
CA SER A 313 2.51 8.77 2.98
C SER A 313 1.27 9.63 2.82
N CYS A 314 0.23 9.33 3.59
CA CYS A 314 -1.02 10.05 3.59
C CYS A 314 -0.87 11.49 4.13
N GLY A 315 -1.86 12.32 3.82
CA GLY A 315 -2.04 13.64 4.39
C GLY A 315 -1.29 14.78 3.71
N SER A 316 -1.16 15.86 4.44
CA SER A 316 -0.46 17.07 4.03
C SER A 316 1.04 16.93 4.27
N VAL A 317 1.76 16.52 3.23
CA VAL A 317 3.21 16.28 3.26
C VAL A 317 4.02 17.27 2.43
N MET A 318 3.41 18.34 1.95
CA MET A 318 4.04 19.35 1.07
C MET A 318 5.42 19.79 1.57
N ALA A 319 5.57 20.04 2.88
CA ALA A 319 6.83 20.46 3.49
C ALA A 319 7.92 19.36 3.49
N LEU A 320 7.55 18.09 3.31
CA LEU A 320 8.47 16.95 3.33
C LEU A 320 8.81 16.44 1.92
N ILE A 321 8.05 16.83 0.89
CA ILE A 321 8.30 16.36 -0.49
C ILE A 321 9.75 16.61 -0.94
N PRO A 322 10.35 17.81 -0.70
CA PRO A 322 11.77 18.01 -1.04
C PRO A 322 12.70 16.96 -0.38
N ASP A 323 12.43 16.62 0.88
CA ASP A 323 13.23 15.65 1.63
C ASP A 323 13.01 14.20 1.14
N PHE A 324 11.80 13.87 0.70
CA PHE A 324 11.52 12.58 0.03
C PHE A 324 12.31 12.45 -1.27
N LEU A 325 12.31 13.50 -2.10
CA LEU A 325 13.09 13.53 -3.34
C LEU A 325 14.60 13.46 -3.09
N ASP A 326 15.08 14.18 -2.08
CA ASP A 326 16.48 14.15 -1.68
C ASP A 326 16.87 12.80 -1.04
N SER A 327 15.90 12.01 -0.56
CA SER A 327 16.10 10.62 -0.13
C SER A 327 16.14 9.63 -1.30
N GLY A 328 15.87 10.09 -2.53
CA GLY A 328 15.93 9.26 -3.73
C GLY A 328 14.63 8.57 -4.13
N PHE A 329 13.48 8.95 -3.58
CA PHE A 329 12.21 8.37 -4.02
C PHE A 329 11.82 8.82 -5.44
N ASP A 330 11.51 7.86 -6.32
CA ASP A 330 11.04 8.11 -7.69
C ASP A 330 9.54 8.37 -7.75
N ILE A 331 8.76 7.76 -6.84
CA ILE A 331 7.29 7.72 -6.91
C ILE A 331 6.70 8.09 -5.56
N MET A 332 5.73 9.00 -5.55
CA MET A 332 4.98 9.44 -4.39
C MET A 332 3.49 9.03 -4.50
N ASN A 333 2.95 8.47 -3.44
CA ASN A 333 1.56 8.05 -3.27
C ASN A 333 1.09 8.43 -1.84
N PRO A 334 -0.18 8.69 -1.60
CA PRO A 334 -1.35 8.63 -2.49
C PRO A 334 -1.61 9.93 -3.26
N VAL A 335 -0.82 10.98 -3.07
CA VAL A 335 -1.06 12.35 -3.58
C VAL A 335 -2.40 12.88 -3.08
N GLN A 336 -2.50 13.07 -1.77
CA GLN A 336 -3.77 13.42 -1.13
C GLN A 336 -4.15 14.89 -1.35
N CYS A 337 -4.66 15.20 -2.53
CA CYS A 337 -5.04 16.56 -2.95
C CYS A 337 -6.17 17.18 -2.11
N SER A 338 -6.86 16.39 -1.26
CA SER A 338 -7.85 16.90 -0.30
C SER A 338 -7.25 17.41 1.01
N ALA A 339 -5.96 17.14 1.26
CA ALA A 339 -5.25 17.65 2.44
C ALA A 339 -4.76 19.09 2.23
N ALA A 340 -4.51 19.79 3.32
CA ALA A 340 -4.04 21.19 3.28
C ALA A 340 -2.73 21.33 2.50
N LEU A 341 -2.61 22.37 1.71
CA LEU A 341 -1.42 22.70 0.89
C LEU A 341 -1.08 21.69 -0.22
N MET A 342 -1.90 20.67 -0.44
CA MET A 342 -1.67 19.64 -1.46
C MET A 342 -2.42 19.94 -2.77
N ASP A 343 -2.41 21.21 -3.20
CA ASP A 343 -3.04 21.60 -4.46
C ASP A 343 -2.37 20.90 -5.66
N PRO A 344 -3.13 20.25 -6.56
CA PRO A 344 -2.57 19.45 -7.64
C PRO A 344 -1.78 20.29 -8.67
N HIS A 345 -2.14 21.56 -8.92
CA HIS A 345 -1.39 22.44 -9.80
C HIS A 345 -0.04 22.83 -9.20
N ASP A 346 -0.01 23.11 -7.89
CA ASP A 346 1.22 23.42 -7.16
C ASP A 346 2.15 22.20 -7.14
N LEU A 347 1.61 21.04 -6.82
CA LEU A 347 2.37 19.77 -6.83
C LEU A 347 3.00 19.51 -8.21
N LYS A 348 2.22 19.60 -9.28
CA LYS A 348 2.74 19.37 -10.66
C LYS A 348 3.77 20.42 -11.03
N ARG A 349 3.53 21.69 -10.75
CA ARG A 349 4.46 22.78 -11.04
C ARG A 349 5.80 22.63 -10.32
N GLU A 350 5.78 22.27 -9.02
CA GLU A 350 6.97 22.28 -8.19
C GLU A 350 7.78 20.96 -8.29
N PHE A 351 7.09 19.84 -8.45
CA PHE A 351 7.73 18.52 -8.34
C PHE A 351 7.53 17.61 -9.55
N GLY A 352 6.66 17.96 -10.49
CA GLY A 352 6.24 17.09 -11.58
C GLY A 352 7.32 16.66 -12.56
N GLU A 353 8.49 17.30 -12.56
CA GLU A 353 9.66 16.87 -13.34
C GLU A 353 10.60 15.92 -12.57
N ARG A 354 10.39 15.79 -11.26
CA ARG A 354 11.29 15.07 -10.35
C ARG A 354 10.66 13.83 -9.71
N VAL A 355 9.34 13.77 -9.62
CA VAL A 355 8.63 12.66 -8.99
C VAL A 355 7.45 12.21 -9.85
N THR A 356 7.23 10.90 -9.91
CA THR A 356 5.99 10.36 -10.47
C THR A 356 4.90 10.42 -9.42
N PHE A 357 3.79 11.09 -9.74
CA PHE A 357 2.58 11.06 -8.93
C PHE A 357 1.79 9.78 -9.19
N TRP A 358 1.65 8.95 -8.16
CA TRP A 358 0.89 7.71 -8.24
C TRP A 358 -0.33 7.80 -7.33
N GLY A 359 -1.50 8.07 -7.89
CA GLY A 359 -2.71 8.40 -7.15
C GLY A 359 -3.15 9.84 -7.36
N GLY A 360 -3.97 10.35 -6.43
CA GLY A 360 -4.54 11.70 -6.56
C GLY A 360 -5.63 11.82 -7.62
N GLY A 361 -5.99 10.71 -8.28
CA GLY A 361 -6.91 10.69 -9.41
C GLY A 361 -8.35 11.07 -9.07
N VAL A 362 -8.79 10.74 -7.86
CA VAL A 362 -10.11 11.15 -7.34
C VAL A 362 -10.10 11.14 -5.81
N ASP A 363 -10.81 12.06 -5.20
CA ASP A 363 -10.98 12.17 -3.75
C ASP A 363 -11.87 11.05 -3.21
N THR A 364 -11.29 10.20 -2.36
CA THR A 364 -11.95 9.07 -1.70
C THR A 364 -12.67 9.44 -0.41
N GLN A 365 -12.58 10.68 0.06
CA GLN A 365 -13.27 11.16 1.26
C GLN A 365 -14.60 11.84 0.94
N HIS A 366 -14.71 12.52 -0.21
CA HIS A 366 -15.89 13.32 -0.56
C HIS A 366 -16.45 12.98 -1.94
N THR A 367 -15.66 13.19 -3.02
CA THR A 367 -16.18 13.10 -4.39
C THR A 367 -16.59 11.68 -4.77
N LEU A 368 -15.70 10.72 -4.57
CA LEU A 368 -15.96 9.34 -4.98
C LEU A 368 -17.09 8.68 -4.16
N PRO A 369 -17.13 8.78 -2.82
CA PRO A 369 -18.17 8.14 -2.03
C PRO A 369 -19.50 8.91 -1.99
N ASN A 370 -19.48 10.24 -2.10
CA ASN A 370 -20.66 11.07 -1.82
C ASN A 370 -21.10 11.94 -3.02
N GLY A 371 -20.26 12.03 -4.06
CA GLY A 371 -20.57 12.80 -5.27
C GLY A 371 -21.52 12.04 -6.21
N LYS A 372 -21.97 12.75 -7.24
CA LYS A 372 -22.67 12.13 -8.39
C LYS A 372 -21.65 11.71 -9.45
N PRO A 373 -21.99 10.76 -10.35
CA PRO A 373 -21.11 10.34 -11.43
C PRO A 373 -20.50 11.49 -12.25
N GLU A 374 -21.26 12.56 -12.48
CA GLU A 374 -20.79 13.73 -13.25
C GLU A 374 -19.66 14.48 -12.50
N ALA A 375 -19.75 14.59 -11.16
CA ALA A 375 -18.71 15.20 -10.34
C ALA A 375 -17.45 14.35 -10.32
N VAL A 376 -17.61 13.01 -10.26
CA VAL A 376 -16.48 12.06 -10.36
C VAL A 376 -15.79 12.20 -11.71
N ARG A 377 -16.56 12.19 -12.82
CA ARG A 377 -16.02 12.39 -14.19
C ARG A 377 -15.26 13.71 -14.31
N ALA A 378 -15.82 14.79 -13.80
CA ALA A 378 -15.19 16.10 -13.84
C ALA A 378 -13.85 16.12 -13.07
N GLN A 379 -13.81 15.56 -11.88
CA GLN A 379 -12.59 15.53 -11.08
C GLN A 379 -11.52 14.62 -11.71
N VAL A 380 -11.88 13.42 -12.17
CA VAL A 380 -10.95 12.50 -12.84
C VAL A 380 -10.34 13.14 -14.08
N ALA A 381 -11.17 13.76 -14.96
CA ALA A 381 -10.68 14.44 -16.15
C ALA A 381 -9.74 15.61 -15.79
N ASP A 382 -10.08 16.36 -14.73
CA ASP A 382 -9.24 17.45 -14.23
C ASP A 382 -7.87 16.95 -13.74
N ARG A 383 -7.84 15.88 -12.94
CA ARG A 383 -6.59 15.28 -12.45
C ARG A 383 -5.70 14.75 -13.58
N ILE A 384 -6.30 14.11 -14.58
CA ILE A 384 -5.57 13.66 -15.78
C ILE A 384 -4.97 14.86 -16.53
N ARG A 385 -5.73 15.95 -16.70
CA ARG A 385 -5.25 17.17 -17.36
C ARG A 385 -4.11 17.84 -16.61
N ILE A 386 -4.12 17.81 -15.27
CA ILE A 386 -3.08 18.44 -14.44
C ILE A 386 -1.82 17.56 -14.39
N PHE A 387 -1.96 16.29 -14.03
CA PHE A 387 -0.81 15.44 -13.76
C PHE A 387 -0.23 14.74 -14.99
N GLY A 388 -1.07 14.47 -16.01
CA GLY A 388 -0.69 13.67 -17.17
C GLY A 388 0.38 14.26 -18.09
N PRO A 389 0.34 15.57 -18.46
CA PRO A 389 1.28 16.14 -19.42
C PRO A 389 2.74 15.89 -19.01
N GLY A 390 3.55 15.46 -20.02
CA GLY A 390 4.96 15.14 -19.82
C GLY A 390 5.24 13.76 -19.18
N GLY A 391 4.19 12.96 -18.90
CA GLY A 391 4.33 11.72 -18.13
C GLY A 391 4.45 12.00 -16.62
N GLY A 392 5.10 11.08 -15.86
CA GLY A 392 5.22 11.23 -14.41
C GLY A 392 3.88 11.10 -13.67
N PHE A 393 2.93 10.35 -14.24
CA PHE A 393 1.62 10.12 -13.62
C PHE A 393 1.12 8.69 -13.86
N VAL A 394 0.67 8.04 -12.80
CA VAL A 394 -0.09 6.78 -12.83
C VAL A 394 -1.40 7.00 -12.10
N PHE A 395 -2.51 6.79 -12.79
CA PHE A 395 -3.82 6.98 -12.19
C PHE A 395 -4.11 5.91 -11.16
N ASN A 396 -4.48 6.33 -9.98
CA ASN A 396 -5.11 5.56 -8.91
C ASN A 396 -5.95 6.53 -8.08
N THR A 397 -6.86 6.01 -7.27
CA THR A 397 -7.60 6.80 -6.26
C THR A 397 -6.65 7.36 -5.21
N ILE A 398 -7.12 8.32 -4.41
CA ILE A 398 -6.44 8.67 -3.17
C ILE A 398 -6.69 7.54 -2.17
N HIS A 399 -5.73 6.63 -2.02
CA HIS A 399 -5.83 5.44 -1.18
C HIS A 399 -6.84 4.39 -1.70
N ASN A 400 -7.02 3.28 -0.95
CA ASN A 400 -7.92 2.18 -1.28
C ASN A 400 -9.39 2.63 -1.43
N VAL A 401 -10.08 2.09 -2.41
CA VAL A 401 -11.53 2.30 -2.56
C VAL A 401 -12.26 1.75 -1.34
N GLN A 402 -13.02 2.63 -0.68
CA GLN A 402 -13.68 2.35 0.57
C GLN A 402 -15.01 1.63 0.37
N PRO A 403 -15.51 0.85 1.36
CA PRO A 403 -16.84 0.26 1.31
C PRO A 403 -17.92 1.34 1.15
N LEU A 404 -19.09 0.91 0.66
CA LEU A 404 -20.25 1.79 0.40
C LEU A 404 -20.06 2.83 -0.70
N THR A 405 -18.91 2.84 -1.42
CA THR A 405 -18.75 3.68 -2.60
C THR A 405 -19.79 3.31 -3.65
N PRO A 406 -20.57 4.26 -4.20
CA PRO A 406 -21.56 3.96 -5.24
C PRO A 406 -20.92 3.33 -6.47
N ILE A 407 -21.48 2.23 -6.96
CA ILE A 407 -20.91 1.51 -8.12
C ILE A 407 -20.91 2.38 -9.37
N GLU A 408 -21.94 3.18 -9.57
CA GLU A 408 -22.04 4.13 -10.68
C GLU A 408 -20.88 5.14 -10.67
N ASN A 409 -20.37 5.51 -9.48
CA ASN A 409 -19.21 6.39 -9.35
C ASN A 409 -17.91 5.67 -9.72
N LEU A 410 -17.75 4.39 -9.37
CA LEU A 410 -16.60 3.59 -9.80
C LEU A 410 -16.60 3.38 -11.31
N VAL A 411 -17.74 3.03 -11.89
CA VAL A 411 -17.88 2.88 -13.34
C VAL A 411 -17.55 4.21 -14.04
N ALA A 412 -18.12 5.33 -13.57
CA ALA A 412 -17.84 6.66 -14.10
C ALA A 412 -16.36 7.02 -14.04
N MET A 413 -15.68 6.68 -12.95
CA MET A 413 -14.25 6.91 -12.77
C MET A 413 -13.44 6.15 -13.82
N TYR A 414 -13.60 4.83 -13.95
CA TYR A 414 -12.80 4.02 -14.88
C TYR A 414 -13.09 4.34 -16.35
N GLU A 415 -14.36 4.59 -16.70
CA GLU A 415 -14.72 5.06 -18.02
C GLU A 415 -14.02 6.38 -18.37
N THR A 416 -13.96 7.33 -17.44
CA THR A 416 -13.32 8.63 -17.65
C THR A 416 -11.82 8.47 -17.82
N VAL A 417 -11.16 7.62 -17.05
CA VAL A 417 -9.73 7.32 -17.25
C VAL A 417 -9.46 6.78 -18.65
N ARG A 418 -10.30 5.85 -19.13
CA ARG A 418 -10.20 5.29 -20.48
C ARG A 418 -10.42 6.35 -21.56
N ASP A 419 -11.41 7.23 -21.38
CA ASP A 419 -11.86 8.16 -22.41
C ASP A 419 -10.98 9.43 -22.47
N CYS A 420 -10.51 9.93 -21.31
CA CYS A 420 -9.70 11.15 -21.19
C CYS A 420 -8.19 10.90 -21.09
N GLY A 421 -7.75 9.66 -20.82
CA GLY A 421 -6.36 9.35 -20.54
C GLY A 421 -5.46 9.17 -21.78
N ARG A 422 -5.97 9.26 -23.00
CA ARG A 422 -5.18 9.05 -24.24
C ARG A 422 -4.35 10.27 -24.58
N TYR A 423 -3.07 10.07 -24.86
CA TYR A 423 -2.19 11.14 -25.35
C TYR A 423 -2.36 11.37 -26.86
N PRO A 424 -2.25 12.62 -27.33
CA PRO A 424 -2.07 13.85 -26.54
C PRO A 424 -3.31 14.17 -25.69
N LEU A 425 -3.06 14.59 -24.46
CA LEU A 425 -4.14 14.98 -23.54
C LEU A 425 -4.73 16.34 -23.97
N ASN A 426 -6.07 16.44 -24.00
CA ASN A 426 -6.83 17.64 -24.41
C ASN A 426 -7.34 18.41 -23.17
#